data_11aba1df4f35ef093ff6a8f4c0673667
#
_entry.id   11aba1df4f35ef093ff6a8f4c0673667
#
_cell.length_a   1.000
_cell.length_b   1.000
_cell.length_c   1.000
_cell.angle_alpha   90.00
_cell.angle_beta   90.00
_cell.angle_gamma   90.00
#
_symmetry.space_group_name_H-M   'P 1'
#
loop_
_entity.id
_entity.type
_entity.pdbx_description
1 polymer ?
#
loop_
_entity_poly.entity_id
_entity_poly.type
_entity_poly.pdbx_seq_one_letter_code
_entity_poly.pdbx_strand_id
1 'polypeptide(L)'
;KLTIASSAFVTAMILMAAYMNWIDPEIANLQPVLNSYWLMIHVAVIVASYGPFALGMILGFVSLLLILFTNEKNKAKMDLNIQEITYINEMALTIGLIMLTIGNFLGGQWANESWGRYWGWDPKETWALISIFVYAFVIHARFVPALRGKWVFNVFSMLAFISILFTYYGVNFHLVGLHSYASGEAKSLS
;
A
#
# COMPACT_ATOMS: atom_id res chain seq x y z
N LYS A 1 15.04 16.11 6.67
CA LYS A 1 15.01 16.75 5.34
C LYS A 1 14.58 15.77 4.24
N LEU A 2 15.09 14.54 4.25
CA LEU A 2 14.73 13.53 3.24
C LEU A 2 13.27 13.07 3.35
N THR A 3 12.75 12.92 4.56
CA THR A 3 11.33 12.59 4.81
C THR A 3 10.38 13.66 4.28
N ILE A 4 10.72 14.94 4.43
CA ILE A 4 9.94 16.05 3.89
C ILE A 4 9.96 16.00 2.35
N ALA A 5 11.13 15.76 1.76
CA ALA A 5 11.26 15.68 0.30
C ALA A 5 10.47 14.49 -0.27
N SER A 6 10.53 13.31 0.37
CA SER A 6 9.77 12.14 -0.08
C SER A 6 8.26 12.32 0.09
N SER A 7 7.81 12.93 1.19
CA SER A 7 6.38 13.25 1.38
C SER A 7 5.89 14.24 0.32
N ALA A 8 6.68 15.30 0.04
CA ALA A 8 6.34 16.26 -1.00
C ALA A 8 6.29 15.60 -2.39
N PHE A 9 7.21 14.69 -2.68
CA PHE A 9 7.22 13.95 -3.94
C PHE A 9 5.98 13.05 -4.09
N VAL A 10 5.63 12.28 -3.05
CA VAL A 10 4.41 11.44 -3.06
C VAL A 10 3.17 12.28 -3.26
N THR A 11 3.06 13.39 -2.54
CA THR A 11 1.92 14.31 -2.68
C THR A 11 1.84 14.87 -4.11
N ALA A 12 2.98 15.30 -4.69
CA ALA A 12 3.02 15.80 -6.05
C ALA A 12 2.61 14.73 -7.08
N MET A 13 3.05 13.47 -6.89
CA MET A 13 2.66 12.36 -7.75
C MET A 13 1.14 12.08 -7.69
N ILE A 14 0.55 12.11 -6.49
CA ILE A 14 -0.90 11.93 -6.32
C ILE A 14 -1.67 13.06 -7.00
N LEU A 15 -1.25 14.32 -6.79
CA LEU A 15 -1.88 15.48 -7.42
C LEU A 15 -1.73 15.45 -8.94
N MET A 16 -0.58 15.01 -9.46
CA MET A 16 -0.37 14.86 -10.90
C MET A 16 -1.26 13.76 -11.48
N ALA A 17 -1.38 12.61 -10.82
CA ALA A 17 -2.28 11.54 -11.25
C ALA A 17 -3.74 12.00 -11.27
N ALA A 18 -4.17 12.79 -10.29
CA ALA A 18 -5.50 13.38 -10.25
C ALA A 18 -5.70 14.41 -11.38
N TYR A 19 -4.71 15.27 -11.63
CA TYR A 19 -4.76 16.28 -12.69
C TYR A 19 -4.79 15.64 -14.09
N MET A 20 -4.08 14.54 -14.31
CA MET A 20 -4.06 13.82 -15.59
C MET A 20 -5.29 12.92 -15.81
N ASN A 21 -6.31 12.99 -14.95
CA ASN A 21 -7.50 12.14 -14.97
C ASN A 21 -7.17 10.63 -14.98
N TRP A 22 -6.06 10.24 -14.38
CA TRP A 22 -5.75 8.83 -14.16
C TRP A 22 -6.57 8.22 -13.02
N ILE A 23 -7.19 9.09 -12.24
CA ILE A 23 -8.18 8.73 -11.22
C ILE A 23 -9.53 9.15 -11.78
N ASP A 24 -10.38 8.18 -12.09
CA ASP A 24 -11.73 8.45 -12.57
C ASP A 24 -12.53 9.13 -11.45
N PRO A 25 -12.95 10.39 -11.63
CA PRO A 25 -13.74 11.09 -10.64
C PRO A 25 -15.22 10.69 -10.67
N GLU A 26 -15.67 9.96 -11.67
CA GLU A 26 -17.06 9.58 -11.80
C GLU A 26 -17.40 8.39 -10.88
N ILE A 27 -18.35 8.62 -9.98
CA ILE A 27 -19.03 7.57 -9.25
C ILE A 27 -20.04 6.96 -10.21
N ALA A 28 -19.59 5.94 -10.98
CA ALA A 28 -20.48 5.18 -11.86
C ALA A 28 -21.60 4.51 -11.06
N ASN A 29 -22.71 4.21 -11.73
CA ASN A 29 -23.95 3.65 -11.16
C ASN A 29 -23.67 2.61 -10.08
N LEU A 30 -23.96 3.00 -8.85
CA LEU A 30 -23.68 2.26 -7.63
C LEU A 30 -24.52 0.97 -7.63
N GLN A 31 -23.86 -0.16 -7.52
CA GLN A 31 -24.47 -1.31 -6.87
C GLN A 31 -25.08 -0.85 -5.52
N PRO A 32 -26.19 -1.44 -5.03
CA PRO A 32 -26.79 -1.00 -3.79
C PRO A 32 -25.80 -1.16 -2.63
N VAL A 33 -25.05 -0.09 -2.40
CA VAL A 33 -24.03 0.02 -1.39
C VAL A 33 -24.62 0.86 -0.28
N LEU A 34 -24.70 0.29 0.91
CA LEU A 34 -25.16 1.03 2.07
C LEU A 34 -24.17 2.17 2.34
N ASN A 35 -24.62 3.41 2.13
CA ASN A 35 -23.84 4.59 2.49
C ASN A 35 -23.89 4.74 4.02
N SER A 36 -22.99 4.06 4.70
CA SER A 36 -22.90 4.02 6.14
C SER A 36 -21.63 4.70 6.62
N TYR A 37 -21.62 5.09 7.89
CA TYR A 37 -20.46 5.61 8.58
C TYR A 37 -19.24 4.70 8.44
N TRP A 38 -19.44 3.38 8.46
CA TRP A 38 -18.40 2.38 8.29
C TRP A 38 -17.74 2.40 6.91
N LEU A 39 -18.51 2.71 5.85
CA LEU A 39 -17.96 2.87 4.50
C LEU A 39 -16.89 3.97 4.48
N MET A 40 -17.21 5.14 5.01
CA MET A 40 -16.29 6.27 4.99
C MET A 40 -15.02 5.98 5.82
N ILE A 41 -15.18 5.42 7.01
CA ILE A 41 -14.05 5.17 7.90
C ILE A 41 -13.10 4.12 7.33
N HIS A 42 -13.60 2.94 6.94
CA HIS A 42 -12.71 1.89 6.47
C HIS A 42 -11.97 2.28 5.19
N VAL A 43 -12.66 2.92 4.25
CA VAL A 43 -12.02 3.42 3.01
C VAL A 43 -10.96 4.47 3.34
N ALA A 44 -11.26 5.43 4.22
CA ALA A 44 -10.29 6.43 4.62
C ALA A 44 -9.05 5.82 5.27
N VAL A 45 -9.20 4.85 6.17
CA VAL A 45 -8.09 4.18 6.85
C VAL A 45 -7.26 3.34 5.87
N ILE A 46 -7.92 2.58 4.97
CA ILE A 46 -7.23 1.78 3.94
C ILE A 46 -6.42 2.69 3.00
N VAL A 47 -7.05 3.72 2.44
CA VAL A 47 -6.37 4.65 1.52
C VAL A 47 -5.24 5.39 2.22
N ALA A 48 -5.45 5.83 3.46
CA ALA A 48 -4.40 6.47 4.25
C ALA A 48 -3.20 5.53 4.52
N SER A 49 -3.41 4.21 4.60
CA SER A 49 -2.32 3.23 4.75
C SER A 49 -1.39 3.17 3.54
N TYR A 50 -1.86 3.54 2.36
CA TYR A 50 -1.03 3.53 1.14
C TYR A 50 0.08 4.58 1.16
N GLY A 51 -0.12 5.69 1.89
CA GLY A 51 0.91 6.71 2.07
C GLY A 51 2.19 6.18 2.72
N PRO A 52 2.14 5.58 3.91
CA PRO A 52 3.29 4.92 4.53
C PRO A 52 3.94 3.84 3.65
N PHE A 53 3.17 3.05 2.89
CA PHE A 53 3.74 2.05 1.98
C PHE A 53 4.45 2.68 0.79
N ALA A 54 3.90 3.73 0.19
CA ALA A 54 4.55 4.48 -0.87
C ALA A 54 5.83 5.16 -0.37
N LEU A 55 5.79 5.73 0.84
CA LEU A 55 6.99 6.26 1.49
C LEU A 55 8.05 5.17 1.68
N GLY A 56 7.65 3.99 2.15
CA GLY A 56 8.54 2.84 2.31
C GLY A 56 9.19 2.39 1.00
N MET A 57 8.43 2.34 -0.09
CA MET A 57 8.96 2.05 -1.42
C MET A 57 10.05 3.08 -1.83
N ILE A 58 9.77 4.37 -1.67
CA ILE A 58 10.70 5.44 -2.02
C ILE A 58 11.96 5.38 -1.14
N LEU A 59 11.81 5.21 0.17
CA LEU A 59 12.94 5.10 1.08
C LEU A 59 13.77 3.84 0.80
N GLY A 60 13.12 2.73 0.45
CA GLY A 60 13.78 1.51 0.01
C GLY A 60 14.62 1.76 -1.25
N PHE A 61 14.05 2.39 -2.26
CA PHE A 61 14.75 2.75 -3.49
C PHE A 61 15.95 3.67 -3.22
N VAL A 62 15.76 4.75 -2.43
CA VAL A 62 16.84 5.66 -2.06
C VAL A 62 17.94 4.94 -1.29
N SER A 63 17.60 4.07 -0.34
CA SER A 63 18.57 3.25 0.39
C SER A 63 19.41 2.38 -0.54
N LEU A 64 18.77 1.74 -1.53
CA LEU A 64 19.47 0.91 -2.51
C LEU A 64 20.43 1.73 -3.38
N LEU A 65 20.01 2.93 -3.82
CA LEU A 65 20.90 3.84 -4.53
C LEU A 65 22.11 4.26 -3.66
N LEU A 66 21.88 4.60 -2.39
CA LEU A 66 22.98 4.95 -1.49
C LEU A 66 23.95 3.78 -1.27
N ILE A 67 23.44 2.54 -1.18
CA ILE A 67 24.28 1.34 -1.10
C ILE A 67 25.13 1.19 -2.36
N LEU A 68 24.54 1.40 -3.55
CA LEU A 68 25.25 1.30 -4.83
C LEU A 68 26.37 2.34 -4.98
N PHE A 69 26.14 3.57 -4.49
CA PHE A 69 27.13 4.64 -4.56
C PHE A 69 28.10 4.69 -3.35
N THR A 70 28.02 3.72 -2.45
CA THR A 70 28.94 3.62 -1.32
C THR A 70 30.28 3.10 -1.77
N ASN A 71 31.34 3.81 -1.40
CA ASN A 71 32.72 3.43 -1.65
C ASN A 71 33.57 3.61 -0.36
N GLU A 72 34.81 3.12 -0.35
CA GLU A 72 35.66 3.13 0.86
C GLU A 72 35.88 4.54 1.44
N LYS A 73 35.83 5.59 0.62
CA LYS A 73 36.06 6.97 1.07
C LYS A 73 34.85 7.56 1.81
N ASN A 74 33.63 7.12 1.48
CA ASN A 74 32.38 7.67 2.03
C ASN A 74 31.63 6.70 2.93
N LYS A 75 32.12 5.47 3.09
CA LYS A 75 31.45 4.35 3.74
C LYS A 75 30.87 4.68 5.12
N ALA A 76 31.67 5.29 5.99
CA ALA A 76 31.24 5.59 7.36
C ALA A 76 30.01 6.52 7.39
N LYS A 77 29.99 7.55 6.56
CA LYS A 77 28.87 8.49 6.47
C LYS A 77 27.65 7.87 5.79
N MET A 78 27.87 7.12 4.72
CA MET A 78 26.78 6.47 3.97
C MET A 78 26.11 5.37 4.79
N ASP A 79 26.88 4.59 5.55
CA ASP A 79 26.35 3.53 6.41
C ASP A 79 25.37 4.06 7.48
N LEU A 80 25.68 5.22 8.07
CA LEU A 80 24.78 5.89 9.02
C LEU A 80 23.48 6.34 8.31
N ASN A 81 23.60 7.01 7.19
CA ASN A 81 22.43 7.47 6.43
C ASN A 81 21.55 6.30 5.99
N ILE A 82 22.14 5.22 5.46
CA ILE A 82 21.42 4.02 5.03
C ILE A 82 20.70 3.38 6.23
N GLN A 83 21.37 3.35 7.39
CA GLN A 83 20.78 2.80 8.60
C GLN A 83 19.58 3.62 9.08
N GLU A 84 19.70 4.94 9.13
CA GLU A 84 18.62 5.84 9.54
C GLU A 84 17.42 5.72 8.59
N ILE A 85 17.66 5.76 7.27
CA ILE A 85 16.61 5.63 6.27
C ILE A 85 15.92 4.26 6.37
N THR A 86 16.69 3.20 6.59
CA THR A 86 16.13 1.85 6.73
C THR A 86 15.26 1.73 7.98
N TYR A 87 15.61 2.36 9.10
CA TYR A 87 14.75 2.39 10.29
C TYR A 87 13.47 3.21 10.07
N ILE A 88 13.57 4.35 9.40
CA ILE A 88 12.40 5.16 9.05
C ILE A 88 11.47 4.36 8.12
N ASN A 89 12.03 3.65 7.16
CA ASN A 89 11.29 2.76 6.28
C ASN A 89 10.54 1.67 7.06
N GLU A 90 11.24 0.98 7.97
CA GLU A 90 10.66 -0.07 8.82
C GLU A 90 9.49 0.47 9.66
N MET A 91 9.63 1.66 10.26
CA MET A 91 8.54 2.32 10.99
C MET A 91 7.37 2.67 10.07
N ALA A 92 7.64 3.22 8.90
CA ALA A 92 6.60 3.56 7.92
C ALA A 92 5.80 2.32 7.50
N LEU A 93 6.48 1.23 7.14
CA LEU A 93 5.82 -0.03 6.78
C LEU A 93 5.01 -0.61 7.95
N THR A 94 5.50 -0.50 9.18
CA THR A 94 4.79 -0.97 10.37
C THR A 94 3.49 -0.19 10.58
N ILE A 95 3.55 1.15 10.47
CA ILE A 95 2.36 2.01 10.57
C ILE A 95 1.37 1.67 9.45
N GLY A 96 1.84 1.54 8.21
CA GLY A 96 1.02 1.17 7.07
C GLY A 96 0.33 -0.18 7.28
N LEU A 97 1.05 -1.18 7.78
CA LEU A 97 0.50 -2.52 8.05
C LEU A 97 -0.59 -2.49 9.13
N ILE A 98 -0.37 -1.76 10.23
CA ILE A 98 -1.35 -1.60 11.29
C ILE A 98 -2.62 -0.93 10.72
N MET A 99 -2.47 0.16 9.98
CA MET A 99 -3.60 0.88 9.38
C MET A 99 -4.35 0.01 8.37
N LEU A 100 -3.65 -0.69 7.47
CA LEU A 100 -4.29 -1.58 6.49
C LEU A 100 -5.05 -2.71 7.18
N THR A 101 -4.47 -3.29 8.22
CA THR A 101 -5.12 -4.36 9.01
C THR A 101 -6.38 -3.86 9.68
N ILE A 102 -6.32 -2.73 10.39
CA ILE A 102 -7.49 -2.12 11.02
C ILE A 102 -8.54 -1.78 9.96
N GLY A 103 -8.15 -1.14 8.86
CA GLY A 103 -9.06 -0.79 7.78
C GLY A 103 -9.76 -2.00 7.17
N ASN A 104 -9.06 -3.12 7.03
CA ASN A 104 -9.62 -4.37 6.52
C ASN A 104 -10.69 -4.96 7.47
N PHE A 105 -10.46 -4.94 8.79
CA PHE A 105 -11.46 -5.35 9.78
C PHE A 105 -12.69 -4.43 9.79
N LEU A 106 -12.47 -3.12 9.71
CA LEU A 106 -13.57 -2.15 9.60
C LEU A 106 -14.37 -2.34 8.31
N GLY A 107 -13.70 -2.72 7.23
CA GLY A 107 -14.34 -3.11 5.95
C GLY A 107 -15.22 -4.34 6.10
N GLY A 108 -14.80 -5.33 6.89
CA GLY A 108 -15.63 -6.48 7.23
C GLY A 108 -16.92 -6.09 7.99
N GLN A 109 -16.84 -5.13 8.92
CA GLN A 109 -18.03 -4.63 9.61
C GLN A 109 -19.00 -3.95 8.63
N TRP A 110 -18.48 -3.12 7.71
CA TRP A 110 -19.29 -2.52 6.66
C TRP A 110 -19.92 -3.59 5.74
N ALA A 111 -19.15 -4.61 5.34
CA ALA A 111 -19.63 -5.70 4.50
C ALA A 111 -20.76 -6.49 5.19
N ASN A 112 -20.67 -6.68 6.51
CA ASN A 112 -21.73 -7.33 7.29
C ASN A 112 -23.04 -6.51 7.28
N GLU A 113 -22.96 -5.19 7.42
CA GLU A 113 -24.14 -4.33 7.37
C GLU A 113 -24.73 -4.25 5.93
N SER A 114 -23.88 -4.26 4.91
CA SER A 114 -24.31 -4.08 3.51
C SER A 114 -24.81 -5.37 2.88
N TRP A 115 -24.18 -6.50 3.21
CA TRP A 115 -24.37 -7.79 2.53
C TRP A 115 -24.65 -8.95 3.49
N GLY A 116 -24.75 -8.69 4.79
CA GLY A 116 -25.03 -9.72 5.82
C GLY A 116 -23.87 -10.69 6.09
N ARG A 117 -22.64 -10.34 5.71
CA ARG A 117 -21.45 -11.17 5.89
C ARG A 117 -20.20 -10.36 6.10
N TYR A 118 -19.33 -10.76 7.02
CA TYR A 118 -18.08 -10.08 7.32
C TYR A 118 -16.99 -10.28 6.27
N TRP A 119 -17.06 -11.38 5.52
CA TRP A 119 -16.05 -11.79 4.54
C TRP A 119 -16.68 -12.60 3.41
N GLY A 120 -16.31 -12.33 2.18
CA GLY A 120 -16.90 -12.98 1.02
C GLY A 120 -15.91 -13.46 -0.03
N TRP A 121 -14.60 -13.37 0.26
CA TRP A 121 -13.55 -13.69 -0.71
C TRP A 121 -13.64 -12.85 -1.99
N ASP A 122 -14.22 -11.66 -1.89
CA ASP A 122 -14.20 -10.71 -2.98
C ASP A 122 -12.75 -10.37 -3.37
N PRO A 123 -12.45 -10.10 -4.66
CA PRO A 123 -11.09 -9.79 -5.09
C PRO A 123 -10.42 -8.66 -4.29
N LYS A 124 -11.15 -7.61 -3.90
CA LYS A 124 -10.58 -6.54 -3.06
C LYS A 124 -10.26 -6.99 -1.65
N GLU A 125 -11.13 -7.75 -1.02
CA GLU A 125 -10.89 -8.34 0.30
C GLU A 125 -9.66 -9.25 0.26
N THR A 126 -9.62 -10.13 -0.73
CA THR A 126 -8.54 -11.10 -0.91
C THR A 126 -7.18 -10.42 -1.16
N TRP A 127 -7.12 -9.42 -2.04
CA TRP A 127 -5.88 -8.72 -2.34
C TRP A 127 -5.44 -7.78 -1.21
N ALA A 128 -6.37 -7.21 -0.44
CA ALA A 128 -6.04 -6.50 0.78
C ALA A 128 -5.38 -7.44 1.81
N LEU A 129 -5.93 -8.64 1.98
CA LEU A 129 -5.35 -9.66 2.86
C LEU A 129 -3.97 -10.14 2.36
N ILE A 130 -3.80 -10.37 1.06
CA ILE A 130 -2.51 -10.70 0.46
C ILE A 130 -1.49 -9.60 0.75
N SER A 131 -1.87 -8.34 0.61
CA SER A 131 -0.99 -7.20 0.92
C SER A 131 -0.59 -7.18 2.39
N ILE A 132 -1.51 -7.46 3.31
CA ILE A 132 -1.20 -7.61 4.75
C ILE A 132 -0.13 -8.68 4.96
N PHE A 133 -0.28 -9.86 4.36
CA PHE A 133 0.71 -10.95 4.49
C PHE A 133 2.06 -10.59 3.86
N VAL A 134 2.07 -9.94 2.71
CA VAL A 134 3.31 -9.49 2.05
C VAL A 134 4.08 -8.54 2.97
N TYR A 135 3.43 -7.52 3.51
CA TYR A 135 4.11 -6.57 4.41
C TYR A 135 4.44 -7.17 5.77
N ALA A 136 3.59 -8.05 6.31
CA ALA A 136 3.92 -8.82 7.51
C ALA A 136 5.19 -9.66 7.27
N PHE A 137 5.31 -10.34 6.13
CA PHE A 137 6.52 -11.06 5.76
C PHE A 137 7.75 -10.13 5.71
N VAL A 138 7.66 -8.99 5.04
CA VAL A 138 8.78 -8.04 4.92
C VAL A 138 9.29 -7.60 6.29
N ILE A 139 8.37 -7.24 7.20
CA ILE A 139 8.75 -6.80 8.55
C ILE A 139 9.34 -7.97 9.36
N HIS A 140 8.71 -9.15 9.31
CA HIS A 140 9.17 -10.31 10.07
C HIS A 140 10.44 -10.95 9.50
N ALA A 141 10.75 -10.76 8.22
CA ALA A 141 12.01 -11.20 7.62
C ALA A 141 13.24 -10.62 8.33
N ARG A 142 13.10 -9.49 9.02
CA ARG A 142 14.15 -8.89 9.86
C ARG A 142 14.56 -9.77 11.04
N PHE A 143 13.73 -10.66 11.50
CA PHE A 143 14.05 -11.61 12.58
C PHE A 143 14.83 -12.84 12.09
N VAL A 144 14.84 -13.08 10.76
CA VAL A 144 15.59 -14.20 10.17
C VAL A 144 17.02 -13.75 9.87
N PRO A 145 18.06 -14.40 10.45
CA PRO A 145 19.46 -13.99 10.30
C PRO A 145 19.90 -13.82 8.83
N ALA A 146 19.44 -14.68 7.93
CA ALA A 146 19.78 -14.64 6.50
C ALA A 146 19.09 -13.47 5.75
N LEU A 147 17.96 -12.95 6.24
CA LEU A 147 17.14 -11.94 5.57
C LEU A 147 17.21 -10.55 6.24
N ARG A 148 17.80 -10.43 7.41
CA ARG A 148 17.84 -9.18 8.19
C ARG A 148 18.72 -8.07 7.60
N GLY A 149 19.44 -8.35 6.51
CA GLY A 149 20.34 -7.39 5.87
C GLY A 149 19.62 -6.14 5.36
N LYS A 150 20.24 -4.96 5.49
CA LYS A 150 19.70 -3.68 5.03
C LYS A 150 19.33 -3.74 3.53
N TRP A 151 20.15 -4.36 2.72
CA TRP A 151 19.91 -4.52 1.28
C TRP A 151 18.64 -5.34 1.02
N VAL A 152 18.55 -6.53 1.62
CA VAL A 152 17.40 -7.45 1.44
C VAL A 152 16.09 -6.78 1.87
N PHE A 153 16.09 -6.13 3.04
CA PHE A 153 14.92 -5.43 3.56
C PHE A 153 14.43 -4.34 2.60
N ASN A 154 15.34 -3.48 2.10
CA ASN A 154 14.95 -2.39 1.23
C ASN A 154 14.50 -2.89 -0.16
N VAL A 155 15.03 -4.00 -0.68
CA VAL A 155 14.51 -4.67 -1.88
C VAL A 155 13.10 -5.19 -1.63
N PHE A 156 12.86 -5.88 -0.53
CA PHE A 156 11.53 -6.38 -0.20
C PHE A 156 10.53 -5.26 0.03
N SER A 157 10.92 -4.19 0.70
CA SER A 157 10.09 -3.00 0.89
C SER A 157 9.64 -2.38 -0.44
N MET A 158 10.55 -2.30 -1.41
CA MET A 158 10.24 -1.77 -2.74
C MET A 158 9.30 -2.72 -3.52
N LEU A 159 9.60 -4.01 -3.53
CA LEU A 159 8.80 -5.00 -4.27
C LEU A 159 7.41 -5.22 -3.66
N ALA A 160 7.29 -5.12 -2.33
CA ALA A 160 6.02 -5.28 -1.64
C ALA A 160 4.96 -4.26 -2.11
N PHE A 161 5.38 -3.09 -2.57
CA PHE A 161 4.46 -2.06 -3.05
C PHE A 161 3.68 -2.49 -4.30
N ILE A 162 4.18 -3.46 -5.04
CA ILE A 162 3.46 -4.07 -6.18
C ILE A 162 2.12 -4.66 -5.72
N SER A 163 2.06 -5.24 -4.50
CA SER A 163 0.80 -5.78 -3.96
C SER A 163 -0.25 -4.67 -3.74
N ILE A 164 0.15 -3.49 -3.29
CA ILE A 164 -0.73 -2.33 -3.14
C ILE A 164 -1.20 -1.81 -4.49
N LEU A 165 -0.28 -1.68 -5.45
CA LEU A 165 -0.64 -1.28 -6.82
C LEU A 165 -1.63 -2.25 -7.44
N PHE A 166 -1.43 -3.55 -7.24
CA PHE A 166 -2.37 -4.55 -7.75
C PHE A 166 -3.71 -4.50 -7.02
N THR A 167 -3.73 -4.30 -5.72
CA THR A 167 -4.97 -4.13 -4.94
C THR A 167 -5.76 -2.92 -5.43
N TYR A 168 -5.07 -1.83 -5.78
CA TYR A 168 -5.73 -0.60 -6.23
C TYR A 168 -6.09 -0.64 -7.72
N TYR A 169 -5.12 -0.88 -8.60
CA TYR A 169 -5.33 -0.87 -10.05
C TYR A 169 -5.75 -2.23 -10.59
N GLY A 170 -5.01 -3.29 -10.28
CA GLY A 170 -5.24 -4.63 -10.84
C GLY A 170 -6.63 -5.14 -10.54
N VAL A 171 -7.08 -5.02 -9.30
CA VAL A 171 -8.41 -5.44 -8.90
C VAL A 171 -9.50 -4.61 -9.57
N ASN A 172 -9.35 -3.28 -9.65
CA ASN A 172 -10.37 -2.42 -10.22
C ASN A 172 -10.55 -2.60 -11.74
N PHE A 173 -9.45 -2.85 -12.47
CA PHE A 173 -9.49 -2.90 -13.93
C PHE A 173 -9.58 -4.31 -14.52
N HIS A 174 -9.14 -5.33 -13.77
CA HIS A 174 -9.01 -6.69 -14.30
C HIS A 174 -9.88 -7.73 -13.60
N LEU A 175 -10.36 -7.44 -12.40
CA LEU A 175 -11.15 -8.38 -11.62
C LEU A 175 -12.56 -7.84 -11.38
N VAL A 176 -13.54 -8.73 -11.45
CA VAL A 176 -14.95 -8.43 -11.20
C VAL A 176 -15.32 -8.91 -9.80
N GLY A 177 -15.92 -8.04 -9.00
CA GLY A 177 -16.36 -8.36 -7.65
C GLY A 177 -17.39 -7.34 -7.14
N LEU A 178 -17.88 -7.55 -5.92
CA LEU A 178 -18.87 -6.66 -5.29
C LEU A 178 -18.35 -5.23 -5.08
N HIS A 179 -17.03 -5.06 -5.04
CA HIS A 179 -16.36 -3.76 -4.92
C HIS A 179 -15.92 -3.17 -6.28
N SER A 180 -16.40 -3.72 -7.40
CA SER A 180 -16.05 -3.23 -8.74
C SER A 180 -16.97 -2.08 -9.15
N TYR A 181 -16.72 -0.89 -8.62
CA TYR A 181 -17.53 0.30 -8.90
C TYR A 181 -17.04 1.10 -10.12
N ALA A 182 -15.84 0.83 -10.63
CA ALA A 182 -15.16 1.67 -11.60
C ALA A 182 -15.48 1.36 -13.06
N SER A 183 -16.10 0.24 -13.36
CA SER A 183 -16.50 -0.09 -14.74
C SER A 183 -18.01 -0.04 -14.87
N GLY A 184 -18.53 1.04 -15.47
CA GLY A 184 -19.95 1.17 -15.82
C GLY A 184 -20.47 0.12 -16.82
N GLU A 185 -19.67 -0.88 -17.16
CA GLU A 185 -20.08 -2.07 -17.91
C GLU A 185 -19.98 -3.29 -16.99
N ALA A 186 -21.14 -3.84 -16.65
CA ALA A 186 -21.21 -5.20 -16.13
C ALA A 186 -20.59 -6.13 -17.19
N LYS A 187 -19.33 -6.53 -17.02
CA LYS A 187 -18.76 -7.61 -17.82
C LYS A 187 -19.59 -8.85 -17.50
N SER A 188 -20.47 -9.21 -18.45
CA SER A 188 -21.22 -10.45 -18.39
C SER A 188 -20.25 -11.61 -18.19
N LEU A 189 -20.45 -12.36 -17.12
CA LEU A 189 -19.81 -13.66 -16.95
C LEU A 189 -20.28 -14.57 -18.09
N SER A 190 -19.49 -14.70 -19.12
CA SER A 190 -19.62 -15.74 -20.15
C SER A 190 -18.66 -16.87 -19.84
#